data_0b1ba377900718a37e5a1ba086b69abc
#
_entry.id   0b1ba377900718a37e5a1ba086b69abc
#
_cell.length_a   1.000
_cell.length_b   1.000
_cell.length_c   1.000
_cell.angle_alpha   90.00
_cell.angle_beta   90.00
_cell.angle_gamma   90.00
#
_symmetry.space_group_name_H-M   'P 1'
#
loop_
_entity.id
_entity.type
_entity.pdbx_description
1 polymer ?
#
loop_
_entity_poly.entity_id
_entity_poly.type
_entity_poly.pdbx_seq_one_letter_code
_entity_poly.pdbx_strand_id
1 'polypeptide(L)'
;MKRFFLFLIVILSMFMAVTFAWGQDWQESSNVKALFDETKVEGTFVLFDVSADTLIGYDRSRAETRFIPASTFKIPNSLIGLSQKAVKNVDEILPYGGKPQPVKSWEKDMSLRDAIKISNVPIYQELARRIGIKKMRSGIIKMHYGNGEIGEVVDTFWLKGPLKISAVEQARFLARLALGKLPFSSSVQAEVRDIVKMDQGSDWTLFAKTGTAATNSPELGWWVGWVEKSGRIYAFALNIDMKNSEDYGKRVELGKACLKALGIL
;
A
#
# COMPACT_ATOMS: atom_id res chain seq x y z
N MET A 1 1.17 75.86 25.20
CA MET A 1 1.83 74.83 24.35
C MET A 1 1.86 73.50 25.14
N LYS A 2 0.93 72.58 24.90
CA LYS A 2 0.86 71.28 25.53
C LYS A 2 1.35 70.21 24.56
N ARG A 3 2.49 69.58 24.84
CA ARG A 3 3.06 68.47 24.07
C ARG A 3 2.35 67.22 24.45
N PHE A 4 1.59 66.59 23.56
CA PHE A 4 1.08 65.21 23.67
C PHE A 4 2.18 64.23 23.29
N PHE A 5 2.62 63.40 24.24
CA PHE A 5 3.46 62.22 23.93
C PHE A 5 2.54 61.03 23.64
N LEU A 6 2.62 60.56 22.38
CA LEU A 6 1.93 59.32 21.93
C LEU A 6 2.84 58.14 22.27
N PHE A 7 2.44 57.32 23.26
CA PHE A 7 3.10 56.05 23.52
C PHE A 7 2.55 54.99 22.54
N LEU A 8 3.38 54.53 21.61
CA LEU A 8 3.09 53.45 20.69
C LEU A 8 3.45 52.13 21.41
N ILE A 9 2.44 51.36 21.92
CA ILE A 9 2.62 50.05 22.46
C ILE A 9 2.65 49.05 21.28
N VAL A 10 3.86 48.56 20.94
CA VAL A 10 4.02 47.46 19.97
C VAL A 10 3.80 46.14 20.75
N ILE A 11 2.61 45.57 20.57
CA ILE A 11 2.32 44.22 21.06
C ILE A 11 2.94 43.23 20.04
N LEU A 12 4.10 42.68 20.40
CA LEU A 12 4.75 41.60 19.67
C LEU A 12 4.02 40.29 20.02
N SER A 13 3.01 39.92 19.24
CA SER A 13 2.35 38.62 19.36
C SER A 13 3.29 37.52 18.86
N MET A 14 3.96 36.88 19.79
CA MET A 14 4.76 35.69 19.57
C MET A 14 3.82 34.51 19.23
N PHE A 15 3.57 34.29 17.95
CA PHE A 15 2.94 33.05 17.49
C PHE A 15 3.92 31.90 17.77
N MET A 16 3.75 31.22 18.91
CA MET A 16 4.35 29.91 19.13
C MET A 16 3.68 28.94 18.15
N ALA A 17 4.31 28.69 17.00
CA ALA A 17 3.98 27.56 16.15
C ALA A 17 4.30 26.30 16.95
N VAL A 18 3.29 25.72 17.62
CA VAL A 18 3.37 24.36 18.16
C VAL A 18 3.41 23.44 16.95
N THR A 19 4.61 23.14 16.49
CA THR A 19 4.83 22.00 15.59
C THR A 19 4.54 20.76 16.41
N PHE A 20 3.33 20.21 16.29
CA PHE A 20 3.07 18.84 16.65
C PHE A 20 3.97 17.98 15.75
N ALA A 21 5.19 17.75 16.19
CA ALA A 21 5.97 16.63 15.71
C ALA A 21 5.17 15.38 16.12
N TRP A 22 4.41 14.85 15.21
CA TRP A 22 3.85 13.51 15.31
C TRP A 22 5.05 12.54 15.27
N GLY A 23 5.74 12.42 16.40
CA GLY A 23 6.68 11.36 16.65
C GLY A 23 5.85 10.07 16.63
N GLN A 24 5.82 9.43 15.47
CA GLN A 24 5.22 8.12 15.35
C GLN A 24 5.98 7.20 16.29
N ASP A 25 5.29 6.55 17.23
CA ASP A 25 5.88 5.57 18.11
C ASP A 25 6.32 4.36 17.29
N TRP A 26 7.54 4.45 16.72
CA TRP A 26 8.21 3.33 16.07
C TRP A 26 8.90 2.49 17.13
N GLN A 27 8.61 1.20 17.12
CA GLN A 27 9.27 0.21 17.96
C GLN A 27 10.09 -0.73 17.08
N GLU A 28 11.41 -0.74 17.28
CA GLU A 28 12.27 -1.71 16.61
C GLU A 28 12.04 -3.10 17.20
N SER A 29 11.81 -4.11 16.34
CA SER A 29 11.58 -5.49 16.78
C SER A 29 12.84 -6.33 16.60
N SER A 30 13.45 -6.76 17.70
CA SER A 30 14.58 -7.70 17.67
C SER A 30 14.21 -9.04 17.04
N ASN A 31 12.98 -9.51 17.25
CA ASN A 31 12.50 -10.76 16.66
C ASN A 31 12.40 -10.66 15.13
N VAL A 32 11.88 -9.55 14.61
CA VAL A 32 11.82 -9.30 13.16
C VAL A 32 13.23 -9.13 12.60
N LYS A 33 14.09 -8.36 13.28
CA LYS A 33 15.48 -8.19 12.87
C LYS A 33 16.19 -9.54 12.72
N ALA A 34 16.06 -10.43 13.70
CA ALA A 34 16.69 -11.74 13.67
C ALA A 34 16.30 -12.57 12.42
N LEU A 35 15.04 -12.48 11.97
CA LEU A 35 14.59 -13.14 10.73
C LEU A 35 15.26 -12.59 9.48
N PHE A 36 15.48 -11.27 9.39
CA PHE A 36 16.22 -10.67 8.29
C PHE A 36 17.70 -11.05 8.32
N ASP A 37 18.32 -11.07 9.50
CA ASP A 37 19.72 -11.48 9.68
C ASP A 37 19.93 -12.96 9.29
N GLU A 38 19.02 -13.86 9.69
CA GLU A 38 19.06 -15.28 9.36
C GLU A 38 18.90 -15.55 7.86
N THR A 39 17.94 -14.89 7.23
CA THR A 39 17.65 -15.06 5.79
C THR A 39 18.63 -14.31 4.88
N LYS A 40 19.46 -13.41 5.43
CA LYS A 40 20.38 -12.53 4.70
C LYS A 40 19.71 -11.74 3.56
N VAL A 41 18.44 -11.41 3.76
CA VAL A 41 17.64 -10.64 2.82
C VAL A 41 17.71 -9.17 3.20
N GLU A 42 18.04 -8.32 2.24
CA GLU A 42 17.95 -6.87 2.40
C GLU A 42 16.50 -6.42 2.26
N GLY A 43 15.98 -5.70 3.24
CA GLY A 43 14.58 -5.31 3.21
C GLY A 43 14.09 -4.69 4.51
N THR A 44 12.79 -4.46 4.59
CA THR A 44 12.11 -3.96 5.77
C THR A 44 10.78 -4.67 5.96
N PHE A 45 10.34 -4.72 7.20
CA PHE A 45 8.98 -5.11 7.58
C PHE A 45 8.43 -4.10 8.58
N VAL A 46 7.17 -3.71 8.40
CA VAL A 46 6.43 -2.88 9.34
C VAL A 46 5.05 -3.46 9.60
N LEU A 47 4.67 -3.51 10.87
CA LEU A 47 3.33 -3.79 11.37
C LEU A 47 2.77 -2.51 12.00
N PHE A 48 1.57 -2.13 11.60
CA PHE A 48 0.79 -1.07 12.23
C PHE A 48 -0.34 -1.69 13.06
N ASP A 49 -0.21 -1.65 14.39
CA ASP A 49 -1.30 -2.00 15.30
C ASP A 49 -2.29 -0.82 15.35
N VAL A 50 -3.44 -1.03 14.71
CA VAL A 50 -4.47 0.02 14.58
C VAL A 50 -5.04 0.44 15.92
N SER A 51 -5.14 -0.48 16.88
CA SER A 51 -5.74 -0.21 18.19
C SER A 51 -4.79 0.56 19.12
N ALA A 52 -3.49 0.30 19.02
CA ALA A 52 -2.46 0.95 19.79
C ALA A 52 -1.89 2.21 19.10
N ASP A 53 -2.22 2.44 17.83
CA ASP A 53 -1.64 3.49 16.95
C ASP A 53 -0.10 3.44 16.92
N THR A 54 0.49 2.23 16.96
CA THR A 54 1.94 2.01 17.00
C THR A 54 2.45 1.31 15.77
N LEU A 55 3.67 1.63 15.36
CA LEU A 55 4.42 0.94 14.32
C LEU A 55 5.50 0.07 14.96
N ILE A 56 5.52 -1.22 14.61
CA ILE A 56 6.51 -2.18 15.06
C ILE A 56 7.21 -2.76 13.83
N GLY A 57 8.54 -2.78 13.79
CA GLY A 57 9.19 -3.28 12.57
C GLY A 57 10.70 -3.40 12.65
N TYR A 58 11.30 -3.45 11.48
CA TYR A 58 12.75 -3.54 11.25
C TYR A 58 13.15 -2.61 10.10
N ASP A 59 14.30 -1.93 10.25
CA ASP A 59 14.83 -0.94 9.32
C ASP A 59 13.83 0.20 9.02
N ARG A 60 13.66 1.07 10.02
CA ARG A 60 12.81 2.26 9.92
C ARG A 60 13.14 3.13 8.71
N SER A 61 14.41 3.33 8.42
CA SER A 61 14.85 4.19 7.31
C SER A 61 14.32 3.68 5.97
N ARG A 62 14.44 2.37 5.74
CA ARG A 62 13.89 1.73 4.54
C ARG A 62 12.37 1.69 4.56
N ALA A 63 11.75 1.49 5.73
CA ALA A 63 10.30 1.49 5.87
C ALA A 63 9.66 2.83 5.50
N GLU A 64 10.36 3.95 5.72
CA GLU A 64 9.96 5.31 5.35
C GLU A 64 10.38 5.70 3.93
N THR A 65 11.27 4.95 3.28
CA THR A 65 11.71 5.18 1.90
C THR A 65 10.63 4.76 0.91
N ARG A 66 10.36 5.61 -0.08
CA ARG A 66 9.33 5.36 -1.10
C ARG A 66 9.88 4.61 -2.31
N PHE A 67 9.22 3.53 -2.68
CA PHE A 67 9.51 2.69 -3.85
C PHE A 67 8.29 2.59 -4.77
N ILE A 68 8.50 2.12 -6.01
CA ILE A 68 7.42 1.83 -6.97
C ILE A 68 6.51 0.74 -6.37
N PRO A 69 5.17 0.96 -6.29
CA PRO A 69 4.25 0.02 -5.66
C PRO A 69 4.06 -1.28 -6.44
N ALA A 70 4.31 -1.28 -7.72
CA ALA A 70 4.08 -2.41 -8.61
C ALA A 70 2.66 -3.00 -8.45
N SER A 71 2.53 -4.32 -8.38
CA SER A 71 1.21 -4.98 -8.32
C SER A 71 0.45 -4.77 -7.00
N THR A 72 1.02 -4.14 -5.96
CA THR A 72 0.25 -3.73 -4.78
C THR A 72 -0.75 -2.62 -5.13
N PHE A 73 -0.47 -1.83 -6.19
CA PHE A 73 -1.37 -0.80 -6.70
C PHE A 73 -2.69 -1.37 -7.26
N LYS A 74 -2.79 -2.68 -7.48
CA LYS A 74 -4.06 -3.30 -7.90
C LYS A 74 -5.18 -3.06 -6.88
N ILE A 75 -4.88 -2.94 -5.60
CA ILE A 75 -5.87 -2.60 -4.56
C ILE A 75 -6.45 -1.20 -4.79
N PRO A 76 -5.67 -0.09 -4.81
CA PRO A 76 -6.21 1.24 -5.11
C PRO A 76 -6.81 1.35 -6.51
N ASN A 77 -6.27 0.65 -7.52
CA ASN A 77 -6.85 0.65 -8.86
C ASN A 77 -8.27 0.06 -8.87
N SER A 78 -8.52 -1.05 -8.15
CA SER A 78 -9.85 -1.64 -7.98
C SER A 78 -10.82 -0.68 -7.27
N LEU A 79 -10.38 -0.03 -6.18
CA LEU A 79 -11.20 0.96 -5.46
C LEU A 79 -11.63 2.12 -6.37
N ILE A 80 -10.69 2.66 -7.16
CA ILE A 80 -10.99 3.76 -8.09
C ILE A 80 -11.90 3.27 -9.21
N GLY A 81 -11.60 2.10 -9.80
CA GLY A 81 -12.36 1.53 -10.90
C GLY A 81 -13.83 1.30 -10.56
N LEU A 82 -14.11 0.68 -9.44
CA LEU A 82 -15.46 0.47 -8.93
C LEU A 82 -16.15 1.80 -8.59
N SER A 83 -15.47 2.67 -7.87
CA SER A 83 -16.03 3.99 -7.48
C SER A 83 -16.37 4.87 -8.68
N GLN A 84 -15.60 4.79 -9.77
CA GLN A 84 -15.82 5.53 -11.02
C GLN A 84 -16.73 4.80 -12.01
N LYS A 85 -17.27 3.62 -11.63
CA LYS A 85 -18.08 2.78 -12.48
C LYS A 85 -17.39 2.41 -13.82
N ALA A 86 -16.06 2.29 -13.79
CA ALA A 86 -15.26 1.77 -14.91
C ALA A 86 -15.48 0.25 -15.11
N VAL A 87 -15.92 -0.42 -14.06
CA VAL A 87 -16.49 -1.77 -14.03
C VAL A 87 -17.73 -1.75 -13.13
N LYS A 88 -18.66 -2.67 -13.39
CA LYS A 88 -19.93 -2.78 -12.62
C LYS A 88 -19.71 -3.34 -11.22
N ASN A 89 -18.85 -4.36 -11.12
CA ASN A 89 -18.46 -5.07 -9.89
C ASN A 89 -17.13 -5.81 -10.13
N VAL A 90 -16.63 -6.51 -9.14
CA VAL A 90 -15.37 -7.25 -9.22
C VAL A 90 -15.42 -8.50 -10.10
N ASP A 91 -16.59 -8.93 -10.53
CA ASP A 91 -16.83 -10.14 -11.33
C ASP A 91 -17.05 -9.84 -12.83
N GLU A 92 -17.12 -8.55 -13.23
CA GLU A 92 -17.16 -8.16 -14.64
C GLU A 92 -15.89 -8.61 -15.36
N ILE A 93 -16.07 -9.30 -16.51
CA ILE A 93 -14.96 -9.76 -17.34
C ILE A 93 -14.39 -8.59 -18.14
N LEU A 94 -13.08 -8.38 -18.03
CA LEU A 94 -12.32 -7.42 -18.82
C LEU A 94 -11.44 -8.17 -19.83
N PRO A 95 -11.25 -7.61 -21.05
CA PRO A 95 -10.37 -8.18 -22.04
C PRO A 95 -8.88 -7.96 -21.68
N TYR A 96 -8.05 -8.97 -21.89
CA TYR A 96 -6.59 -8.85 -21.74
C TYR A 96 -5.91 -8.19 -22.95
N GLY A 97 -6.65 -7.99 -24.04
CA GLY A 97 -6.21 -7.25 -25.23
C GLY A 97 -5.57 -8.10 -26.32
N GLY A 98 -5.59 -9.44 -26.22
CA GLY A 98 -5.21 -10.37 -27.30
C GLY A 98 -3.71 -10.42 -27.65
N LYS A 99 -2.85 -9.68 -26.92
CA LYS A 99 -1.40 -9.65 -27.21
C LYS A 99 -0.65 -10.68 -26.36
N PRO A 100 0.43 -11.31 -26.89
CA PRO A 100 1.29 -12.16 -26.09
C PRO A 100 1.79 -11.47 -24.82
N GLN A 101 1.82 -12.20 -23.70
CA GLN A 101 2.21 -11.68 -22.39
C GLN A 101 3.43 -12.46 -21.85
N PRO A 102 4.28 -11.82 -21.02
CA PRO A 102 5.41 -12.52 -20.39
C PRO A 102 5.00 -13.72 -19.53
N VAL A 103 3.77 -13.68 -19.01
CA VAL A 103 3.19 -14.75 -18.19
C VAL A 103 1.99 -15.34 -18.93
N LYS A 104 2.07 -16.61 -19.32
CA LYS A 104 1.05 -17.26 -20.14
C LYS A 104 -0.36 -17.24 -19.54
N SER A 105 -0.47 -17.37 -18.20
CA SER A 105 -1.75 -17.29 -17.50
C SER A 105 -2.43 -15.89 -17.55
N TRP A 106 -1.73 -14.86 -18.01
CA TRP A 106 -2.29 -13.52 -18.22
C TRP A 106 -3.00 -13.36 -19.57
N GLU A 107 -2.80 -14.28 -20.51
CA GLU A 107 -3.41 -14.27 -21.84
C GLU A 107 -4.85 -14.80 -21.81
N LYS A 108 -5.67 -14.21 -20.95
CA LYS A 108 -7.06 -14.58 -20.77
C LYS A 108 -7.89 -13.40 -20.27
N ASP A 109 -9.07 -13.22 -20.85
CA ASP A 109 -10.09 -12.31 -20.33
C ASP A 109 -10.54 -12.80 -18.96
N MET A 110 -10.60 -11.93 -17.97
CA MET A 110 -10.98 -12.32 -16.62
C MET A 110 -11.51 -11.15 -15.79
N SER A 111 -12.13 -11.50 -14.69
CA SER A 111 -12.63 -10.56 -13.69
C SER A 111 -11.49 -9.94 -12.86
N LEU A 112 -11.78 -8.85 -12.14
CA LEU A 112 -10.83 -8.30 -11.15
C LEU A 112 -10.55 -9.32 -10.04
N ARG A 113 -11.56 -10.10 -9.63
CA ARG A 113 -11.45 -11.17 -8.63
C ARG A 113 -10.38 -12.21 -9.02
N ASP A 114 -10.36 -12.63 -10.26
CA ASP A 114 -9.39 -13.62 -10.73
C ASP A 114 -8.05 -12.99 -11.09
N ALA A 115 -8.09 -11.81 -11.70
CA ALA A 115 -6.90 -11.08 -12.13
C ALA A 115 -5.99 -10.69 -10.94
N ILE A 116 -6.59 -10.34 -9.77
CA ILE A 116 -5.80 -9.93 -8.61
C ILE A 116 -5.03 -11.11 -8.01
N LYS A 117 -5.61 -12.32 -8.03
CA LYS A 117 -5.00 -13.55 -7.49
C LYS A 117 -3.70 -13.92 -8.22
N ILE A 118 -3.72 -13.87 -9.55
CA ILE A 118 -2.55 -14.19 -10.40
C ILE A 118 -1.74 -12.94 -10.76
N SER A 119 -2.08 -11.79 -10.20
CA SER A 119 -1.41 -10.52 -10.46
C SER A 119 -1.42 -10.08 -11.92
N ASN A 120 -2.49 -10.39 -12.69
CA ASN A 120 -2.63 -10.10 -14.11
C ASN A 120 -2.45 -8.59 -14.38
N VAL A 121 -1.42 -8.24 -15.16
CA VAL A 121 -1.12 -6.84 -15.49
C VAL A 121 -2.03 -6.30 -16.59
N PRO A 122 -2.22 -6.98 -17.72
CA PRO A 122 -3.11 -6.52 -18.82
C PRO A 122 -4.51 -6.13 -18.38
N ILE A 123 -5.14 -6.91 -17.51
CA ILE A 123 -6.50 -6.62 -16.98
C ILE A 123 -6.51 -5.32 -16.18
N TYR A 124 -5.50 -5.09 -15.33
CA TYR A 124 -5.41 -3.87 -14.55
C TYR A 124 -4.98 -2.64 -15.36
N GLN A 125 -4.27 -2.85 -16.48
CA GLN A 125 -4.02 -1.80 -17.47
C GLN A 125 -5.29 -1.41 -18.20
N GLU A 126 -6.12 -2.39 -18.59
CA GLU A 126 -7.44 -2.13 -19.18
C GLU A 126 -8.34 -1.36 -18.21
N LEU A 127 -8.41 -1.77 -16.94
CA LEU A 127 -9.14 -1.04 -15.92
C LEU A 127 -8.66 0.41 -15.82
N ALA A 128 -7.34 0.63 -15.79
CA ALA A 128 -6.78 1.98 -15.70
C ALA A 128 -7.13 2.85 -16.91
N ARG A 129 -7.12 2.27 -18.13
CA ARG A 129 -7.55 2.97 -19.36
C ARG A 129 -9.03 3.36 -19.28
N ARG A 130 -9.91 2.47 -18.80
CA ARG A 130 -11.34 2.76 -18.59
C ARG A 130 -11.58 3.86 -17.55
N ILE A 131 -10.79 3.90 -16.49
CA ILE A 131 -10.82 4.98 -15.49
C ILE A 131 -10.40 6.32 -16.11
N GLY A 132 -9.34 6.31 -16.89
CA GLY A 132 -8.73 7.49 -17.49
C GLY A 132 -7.89 8.33 -16.51
N ILE A 133 -6.92 9.07 -17.07
CA ILE A 133 -5.87 9.75 -16.29
C ILE A 133 -6.39 10.74 -15.24
N LYS A 134 -7.43 11.53 -15.60
CA LYS A 134 -7.98 12.57 -14.70
C LYS A 134 -8.64 11.96 -13.46
N LYS A 135 -9.48 10.93 -13.66
CA LYS A 135 -10.16 10.23 -12.56
C LYS A 135 -9.18 9.41 -11.71
N MET A 136 -8.18 8.80 -12.34
CA MET A 136 -7.11 8.07 -11.66
C MET A 136 -6.34 9.00 -10.72
N ARG A 137 -5.87 10.16 -11.22
CA ARG A 137 -5.16 11.16 -10.43
C ARG A 137 -6.01 11.64 -9.24
N SER A 138 -7.26 11.99 -9.49
CA SER A 138 -8.20 12.42 -8.43
C SER A 138 -8.37 11.35 -7.35
N GLY A 139 -8.52 10.08 -7.74
CA GLY A 139 -8.66 8.96 -6.80
C GLY A 139 -7.43 8.77 -5.93
N ILE A 140 -6.24 8.80 -6.51
CA ILE A 140 -4.96 8.65 -5.80
C ILE A 140 -4.74 9.79 -4.78
N ILE A 141 -4.97 11.03 -5.20
CA ILE A 141 -4.87 12.21 -4.31
C ILE A 141 -5.88 12.09 -3.16
N LYS A 142 -7.13 11.74 -3.47
CA LYS A 142 -8.21 11.59 -2.47
C LYS A 142 -7.89 10.51 -1.42
N MET A 143 -7.18 9.46 -1.81
CA MET A 143 -6.73 8.41 -0.89
C MET A 143 -5.48 8.78 -0.10
N HIS A 144 -4.77 9.86 -0.45
CA HIS A 144 -3.42 10.16 0.04
C HIS A 144 -2.47 8.96 -0.14
N TYR A 145 -2.38 8.43 -1.38
CA TYR A 145 -1.59 7.25 -1.68
C TYR A 145 -0.18 7.63 -2.16
N GLY A 146 0.83 7.37 -1.34
CA GLY A 146 2.22 7.63 -1.63
C GLY A 146 2.52 9.09 -1.99
N ASN A 147 3.36 9.32 -3.01
CA ASN A 147 3.68 10.67 -3.50
C ASN A 147 2.57 11.32 -4.35
N GLY A 148 1.54 10.57 -4.73
CA GLY A 148 0.44 11.08 -5.56
C GLY A 148 0.77 11.30 -7.05
N GLU A 149 1.99 11.04 -7.48
CA GLU A 149 2.47 11.32 -8.83
C GLU A 149 2.15 10.17 -9.80
N ILE A 150 1.45 10.45 -10.91
CA ILE A 150 1.09 9.42 -11.90
C ILE A 150 1.59 9.74 -13.32
N GLY A 151 2.26 10.86 -13.53
CA GLY A 151 2.70 11.26 -14.86
C GLY A 151 1.53 11.40 -15.86
N GLU A 152 1.78 11.07 -17.12
CA GLU A 152 0.81 11.21 -18.20
C GLU A 152 0.28 9.87 -18.75
N VAL A 153 0.95 8.75 -18.47
CA VAL A 153 0.59 7.42 -18.97
C VAL A 153 -0.19 6.65 -17.91
N VAL A 154 -1.50 6.52 -18.12
CA VAL A 154 -2.45 6.00 -17.11
C VAL A 154 -2.30 4.53 -16.76
N ASP A 155 -1.66 3.73 -17.59
CA ASP A 155 -1.63 2.27 -17.45
C ASP A 155 -0.24 1.68 -17.13
N THR A 156 0.77 2.53 -16.81
CA THR A 156 2.13 2.07 -16.46
C THR A 156 2.77 2.78 -15.26
N PHE A 157 2.22 3.85 -14.75
CA PHE A 157 2.84 4.70 -13.71
C PHE A 157 3.13 3.97 -12.39
N TRP A 158 2.40 2.91 -12.07
CA TRP A 158 2.64 2.07 -10.88
C TRP A 158 3.65 0.93 -11.12
N LEU A 159 4.02 0.70 -12.38
CA LEU A 159 5.00 -0.33 -12.81
C LEU A 159 6.38 0.28 -13.11
N LYS A 160 6.40 1.49 -13.67
CA LYS A 160 7.61 2.17 -14.18
C LYS A 160 7.89 3.48 -13.46
N GLY A 161 7.03 3.90 -12.53
CA GLY A 161 7.04 5.23 -11.93
C GLY A 161 6.24 6.25 -12.79
N PRO A 162 6.03 7.46 -12.28
CA PRO A 162 6.66 8.08 -11.11
C PRO A 162 6.01 7.79 -9.75
N LEU A 163 4.89 7.04 -9.69
CA LEU A 163 4.23 6.73 -8.42
C LEU A 163 5.16 5.93 -7.51
N LYS A 164 5.32 6.41 -6.27
CA LYS A 164 6.10 5.75 -5.22
C LYS A 164 5.36 5.80 -3.88
N ILE A 165 5.57 4.79 -3.05
CA ILE A 165 4.97 4.66 -1.73
C ILE A 165 5.95 3.95 -0.78
N SER A 166 5.94 4.30 0.51
CA SER A 166 6.75 3.64 1.53
C SER A 166 6.01 2.48 2.20
N ALA A 167 6.72 1.61 2.91
CA ALA A 167 6.10 0.51 3.65
C ALA A 167 5.17 1.04 4.75
N VAL A 168 5.57 2.10 5.46
CA VAL A 168 4.71 2.77 6.45
C VAL A 168 3.42 3.30 5.81
N GLU A 169 3.53 3.98 4.67
CA GLU A 169 2.35 4.50 3.95
C GLU A 169 1.44 3.37 3.45
N GLN A 170 2.01 2.25 2.97
CA GLN A 170 1.24 1.04 2.58
C GLN A 170 0.46 0.49 3.77
N ALA A 171 1.11 0.27 4.92
CA ALA A 171 0.45 -0.25 6.12
C ALA A 171 -0.69 0.67 6.58
N ARG A 172 -0.48 2.00 6.62
CA ARG A 172 -1.51 2.97 6.99
C ARG A 172 -2.66 3.04 5.99
N PHE A 173 -2.38 2.96 4.69
CA PHE A 173 -3.41 2.89 3.64
C PHE A 173 -4.28 1.63 3.82
N LEU A 174 -3.65 0.47 4.04
CA LEU A 174 -4.36 -0.80 4.21
C LEU A 174 -5.15 -0.86 5.52
N ALA A 175 -4.65 -0.26 6.59
CA ALA A 175 -5.40 -0.09 7.84
C ALA A 175 -6.70 0.70 7.61
N ARG A 176 -6.65 1.80 6.84
CA ARG A 176 -7.85 2.57 6.48
C ARG A 176 -8.83 1.76 5.63
N LEU A 177 -8.33 0.92 4.70
CA LEU A 177 -9.18 0.02 3.93
C LEU A 177 -9.83 -1.04 4.83
N ALA A 178 -9.05 -1.67 5.73
CA ALA A 178 -9.55 -2.65 6.68
C ALA A 178 -10.66 -2.08 7.57
N LEU A 179 -10.51 -0.84 8.01
CA LEU A 179 -11.50 -0.09 8.80
C LEU A 179 -12.70 0.44 7.99
N GLY A 180 -12.70 0.32 6.65
CA GLY A 180 -13.71 0.96 5.79
C GLY A 180 -13.66 2.48 5.79
N LYS A 181 -12.51 3.09 6.14
CA LYS A 181 -12.32 4.55 6.32
C LYS A 181 -11.66 5.25 5.12
N LEU A 182 -11.56 4.58 3.97
CA LEU A 182 -11.16 5.24 2.73
C LEU A 182 -12.33 6.08 2.16
N PRO A 183 -12.04 7.10 1.33
CA PRO A 183 -13.08 8.02 0.80
C PRO A 183 -13.89 7.41 -0.36
N PHE A 184 -14.36 6.19 -0.17
CA PHE A 184 -15.22 5.43 -1.09
C PHE A 184 -16.42 4.87 -0.34
N SER A 185 -17.47 4.45 -1.07
CA SER A 185 -18.63 3.81 -0.44
C SER A 185 -18.21 2.52 0.29
N SER A 186 -18.97 2.16 1.32
CA SER A 186 -18.72 0.92 2.08
C SER A 186 -18.80 -0.32 1.20
N SER A 187 -19.71 -0.34 0.20
CA SER A 187 -19.85 -1.44 -0.76
C SER A 187 -18.59 -1.62 -1.62
N VAL A 188 -18.03 -0.52 -2.17
CA VAL A 188 -16.78 -0.56 -2.94
C VAL A 188 -15.62 -1.09 -2.10
N GLN A 189 -15.50 -0.62 -0.86
CA GLN A 189 -14.45 -1.08 0.03
C GLN A 189 -14.63 -2.57 0.39
N ALA A 190 -15.86 -3.02 0.63
CA ALA A 190 -16.17 -4.42 0.93
C ALA A 190 -15.82 -5.34 -0.25
N GLU A 191 -16.17 -4.98 -1.48
CA GLU A 191 -15.82 -5.75 -2.68
C GLU A 191 -14.31 -5.89 -2.86
N VAL A 192 -13.55 -4.82 -2.63
CA VAL A 192 -12.08 -4.87 -2.75
C VAL A 192 -11.46 -5.68 -1.62
N ARG A 193 -11.97 -5.57 -0.38
CA ARG A 193 -11.53 -6.43 0.74
C ARG A 193 -11.76 -7.91 0.42
N ASP A 194 -12.91 -8.26 -0.14
CA ASP A 194 -13.25 -9.64 -0.49
C ASP A 194 -12.26 -10.26 -1.47
N ILE A 195 -11.89 -9.55 -2.54
CA ILE A 195 -11.00 -10.10 -3.59
C ILE A 195 -9.52 -10.19 -3.18
N VAL A 196 -9.10 -9.54 -2.09
CA VAL A 196 -7.73 -9.64 -1.55
C VAL A 196 -7.62 -10.58 -0.35
N LYS A 197 -8.72 -11.22 0.07
CA LYS A 197 -8.68 -12.27 1.10
C LYS A 197 -7.79 -13.41 0.62
N MET A 198 -6.79 -13.77 1.43
CA MET A 198 -5.74 -14.72 1.04
C MET A 198 -5.78 -16.02 1.84
N ASP A 199 -6.01 -15.93 3.16
CA ASP A 199 -5.89 -17.06 4.08
C ASP A 199 -6.71 -16.81 5.35
N GLN A 200 -6.97 -17.85 6.14
CA GLN A 200 -7.64 -17.73 7.43
C GLN A 200 -7.25 -18.86 8.37
N GLY A 201 -7.20 -18.55 9.65
CA GLY A 201 -7.06 -19.53 10.74
C GLY A 201 -8.31 -19.60 11.59
N SER A 202 -8.18 -20.14 12.80
CA SER A 202 -9.30 -20.27 13.75
C SER A 202 -9.78 -18.92 14.29
N ASP A 203 -8.88 -17.95 14.48
CA ASP A 203 -9.15 -16.66 15.10
C ASP A 203 -8.64 -15.46 14.29
N TRP A 204 -8.10 -15.69 13.08
CA TRP A 204 -7.60 -14.63 12.19
C TRP A 204 -7.99 -14.83 10.73
N THR A 205 -8.07 -13.72 10.02
CA THR A 205 -8.19 -13.68 8.56
C THR A 205 -7.11 -12.77 7.98
N LEU A 206 -6.39 -13.26 6.96
CA LEU A 206 -5.32 -12.57 6.27
C LEU A 206 -5.79 -12.06 4.91
N PHE A 207 -5.55 -10.79 4.66
CA PHE A 207 -5.78 -10.11 3.39
C PHE A 207 -4.44 -9.59 2.89
N ALA A 208 -4.03 -9.95 1.67
CA ALA A 208 -2.71 -9.56 1.21
C ALA A 208 -2.58 -9.47 -0.30
N LYS A 209 -1.54 -8.75 -0.73
CA LYS A 209 -1.14 -8.62 -2.13
C LYS A 209 0.37 -8.55 -2.27
N THR A 210 0.88 -9.28 -3.24
CA THR A 210 2.29 -9.21 -3.65
C THR A 210 2.50 -8.17 -4.75
N GLY A 211 3.73 -7.65 -4.86
CA GLY A 211 4.18 -6.81 -5.96
C GLY A 211 5.61 -7.11 -6.33
N THR A 212 5.98 -6.85 -7.59
CA THR A 212 7.36 -6.91 -8.09
C THR A 212 7.62 -5.70 -8.95
N ALA A 213 8.56 -4.84 -8.53
CA ALA A 213 9.06 -3.72 -9.32
C ALA A 213 10.35 -4.15 -10.03
N ALA A 214 10.21 -4.54 -11.30
CA ALA A 214 11.30 -5.06 -12.13
C ALA A 214 12.16 -3.95 -12.77
N THR A 215 11.87 -2.68 -12.48
CA THR A 215 12.66 -1.54 -12.99
C THR A 215 13.88 -1.23 -12.14
N ASN A 216 13.99 -1.86 -10.97
CA ASN A 216 15.12 -1.73 -10.06
C ASN A 216 16.14 -2.85 -10.29
N SER A 217 17.40 -2.61 -9.94
CA SER A 217 18.43 -3.64 -9.87
C SER A 217 19.12 -3.54 -8.50
N PRO A 218 18.88 -4.49 -7.58
CA PRO A 218 18.01 -5.67 -7.70
C PRO A 218 16.52 -5.32 -7.82
N GLU A 219 15.70 -6.28 -8.28
CA GLU A 219 14.24 -6.13 -8.29
C GLU A 219 13.70 -5.94 -6.87
N LEU A 220 12.63 -5.16 -6.72
CA LEU A 220 11.98 -4.96 -5.44
C LEU A 220 10.74 -5.84 -5.31
N GLY A 221 10.71 -6.68 -4.30
CA GLY A 221 9.56 -7.51 -3.95
C GLY A 221 8.72 -6.92 -2.82
N TRP A 222 7.41 -6.77 -3.01
CA TRP A 222 6.45 -6.35 -2.00
C TRP A 222 5.59 -7.52 -1.51
N TRP A 223 5.25 -7.52 -0.23
CA TRP A 223 4.10 -8.22 0.33
C TRP A 223 3.43 -7.34 1.38
N VAL A 224 2.19 -6.94 1.10
CA VAL A 224 1.46 -5.96 1.90
C VAL A 224 0.05 -6.45 2.19
N GLY A 225 -0.51 -6.09 3.35
CA GLY A 225 -1.81 -6.58 3.72
C GLY A 225 -2.26 -6.16 5.13
N TRP A 226 -3.24 -6.88 5.65
CA TRP A 226 -3.64 -6.79 7.04
C TRP A 226 -4.16 -8.13 7.54
N VAL A 227 -4.12 -8.28 8.84
CA VAL A 227 -4.72 -9.40 9.57
C VAL A 227 -5.83 -8.85 10.46
N GLU A 228 -7.00 -9.46 10.37
CA GLU A 228 -8.08 -9.30 11.35
C GLU A 228 -7.99 -10.45 12.33
N LYS A 229 -7.69 -10.18 13.61
CA LYS A 229 -7.53 -11.19 14.65
C LYS A 229 -8.27 -10.78 15.90
N SER A 230 -9.22 -11.61 16.36
CA SER A 230 -9.96 -11.37 17.61
C SER A 230 -10.53 -9.95 17.73
N GLY A 231 -11.07 -9.41 16.62
CA GLY A 231 -11.65 -8.05 16.56
C GLY A 231 -10.63 -6.90 16.42
N ARG A 232 -9.34 -7.19 16.36
CA ARG A 232 -8.27 -6.21 16.13
C ARG A 232 -7.76 -6.26 14.70
N ILE A 233 -7.22 -5.15 14.23
CA ILE A 233 -6.65 -5.00 12.89
C ILE A 233 -5.16 -4.69 13.01
N TYR A 234 -4.36 -5.46 12.29
CA TYR A 234 -2.91 -5.33 12.17
C TYR A 234 -2.55 -5.21 10.70
N ALA A 235 -2.24 -4.01 10.24
CA ALA A 235 -1.83 -3.79 8.85
C ALA A 235 -0.32 -3.89 8.73
N PHE A 236 0.17 -4.47 7.63
CA PHE A 236 1.59 -4.70 7.46
C PHE A 236 2.06 -4.40 6.04
N ALA A 237 3.35 -4.13 5.92
CA ALA A 237 4.05 -4.06 4.65
C ALA A 237 5.48 -4.57 4.81
N LEU A 238 5.87 -5.44 3.89
CA LEU A 238 7.23 -5.90 3.69
C LEU A 238 7.70 -5.47 2.31
N ASN A 239 8.94 -4.99 2.20
CA ASN A 239 9.64 -4.99 0.92
C ASN A 239 11.05 -5.56 1.08
N ILE A 240 11.48 -6.29 0.06
CA ILE A 240 12.81 -6.92 0.02
C ILE A 240 13.45 -6.71 -1.35
N ASP A 241 14.78 -6.73 -1.38
CA ASP A 241 15.55 -6.83 -2.60
C ASP A 241 15.57 -8.29 -3.06
N MET A 242 15.17 -8.51 -4.34
CA MET A 242 15.14 -9.84 -4.96
C MET A 242 16.28 -9.93 -5.98
N LYS A 243 17.26 -10.80 -5.70
CA LYS A 243 18.47 -10.97 -6.51
C LYS A 243 18.32 -12.09 -7.55
N ASN A 244 17.37 -13.00 -7.33
CA ASN A 244 17.12 -14.14 -8.21
C ASN A 244 15.67 -14.62 -8.13
N SER A 245 15.29 -15.61 -8.96
CA SER A 245 13.92 -16.13 -9.03
C SER A 245 13.43 -16.83 -7.74
N GLU A 246 14.33 -17.34 -6.90
CA GLU A 246 13.97 -17.99 -5.64
C GLU A 246 13.44 -16.97 -4.61
N ASP A 247 13.82 -15.72 -4.74
CA ASP A 247 13.41 -14.65 -3.82
C ASP A 247 11.93 -14.27 -3.97
N TYR A 248 11.26 -14.67 -5.08
CA TYR A 248 9.83 -14.39 -5.25
C TYR A 248 8.95 -15.03 -4.17
N GLY A 249 9.29 -16.23 -3.70
CA GLY A 249 8.61 -16.89 -2.57
C GLY A 249 8.94 -16.26 -1.22
N LYS A 250 10.21 -15.90 -1.04
CA LYS A 250 10.76 -15.41 0.25
C LYS A 250 9.99 -14.22 0.83
N ARG A 251 9.50 -13.29 0.00
CA ARG A 251 8.72 -12.14 0.48
C ARG A 251 7.46 -12.55 1.26
N VAL A 252 6.78 -13.63 0.85
CA VAL A 252 5.59 -14.13 1.55
C VAL A 252 6.01 -14.95 2.77
N GLU A 253 7.02 -15.81 2.63
CA GLU A 253 7.54 -16.66 3.70
C GLU A 253 8.09 -15.84 4.86
N LEU A 254 8.98 -14.88 4.56
CA LEU A 254 9.55 -13.97 5.55
C LEU A 254 8.47 -13.09 6.20
N GLY A 255 7.54 -12.55 5.41
CA GLY A 255 6.44 -11.76 5.94
C GLY A 255 5.54 -12.56 6.88
N LYS A 256 5.19 -13.81 6.54
CA LYS A 256 4.45 -14.72 7.45
C LYS A 256 5.26 -15.04 8.70
N ALA A 257 6.58 -15.25 8.59
CA ALA A 257 7.46 -15.45 9.73
C ALA A 257 7.47 -14.24 10.66
N CYS A 258 7.55 -13.02 10.11
CA CYS A 258 7.46 -11.78 10.89
C CYS A 258 6.13 -11.66 11.63
N LEU A 259 5.01 -11.93 10.96
CA LEU A 259 3.68 -11.91 11.59
C LEU A 259 3.58 -12.93 12.73
N LYS A 260 4.13 -14.15 12.56
CA LYS A 260 4.19 -15.17 13.61
C LYS A 260 5.07 -14.75 14.79
N ALA A 261 6.26 -14.19 14.52
CA ALA A 261 7.18 -13.71 15.56
C ALA A 261 6.59 -12.58 16.40
N LEU A 262 5.62 -11.85 15.85
CA LEU A 262 4.85 -10.80 16.54
C LEU A 262 3.53 -11.33 17.16
N GLY A 263 3.22 -12.63 17.06
CA GLY A 263 2.02 -13.25 17.63
C GLY A 263 0.72 -12.92 16.88
N ILE A 264 0.83 -12.52 15.60
CA ILE A 264 -0.32 -12.11 14.79
C ILE A 264 -0.92 -13.29 14.00
N LEU A 265 -0.12 -14.26 13.58
CA LEU A 265 -0.55 -15.52 12.97
C LEU A 265 -0.30 -16.71 13.89
#